data_4ac5b8aff288e1b58d28890551a1a294
#
_entry.id   4ac5b8aff288e1b58d28890551a1a294
#
_cell.length_a   1.000
_cell.length_b   1.000
_cell.length_c   1.000
_cell.angle_alpha   90.00
_cell.angle_beta   90.00
_cell.angle_gamma   90.00
#
_symmetry.space_group_name_H-M   'P 1'
#
loop_
_entity.id
_entity.type
_entity.pdbx_description
1 polymer ?
#
loop_
_entity_poly.entity_id
_entity_poly.type
_entity_poly.pdbx_seq_one_letter_code
_entity_poly.pdbx_strand_id
1 'polypeptide(L)'
;MTTRLIVVYHVLFVVEDLAACRRLYTAALAPVGFVELHVQDDGVSYGADDLDDFIIAQGSPVTSAAHVAFDAPGRDAVDAFFEAAIANGATVRGEPGVWTQYSDRYYAAFVNDLHGNNVEAVWHAPEAVADAPLRSGVP
;
A
#
# COMPACT_ATOMS: atom_id res chain seq x y z
N MET A 1 3.92 3.75 27.00
CA MET A 1 4.00 3.79 25.54
C MET A 1 5.23 3.00 25.08
N THR A 2 5.06 2.07 24.18
CA THR A 2 6.17 1.28 23.65
C THR A 2 6.73 1.98 22.42
N THR A 3 8.03 2.26 22.41
CA THR A 3 8.69 2.77 21.23
C THR A 3 9.09 1.59 20.35
N ARG A 4 8.59 1.59 19.11
CA ARG A 4 8.97 0.57 18.14
C ARG A 4 10.29 0.93 17.48
N LEU A 5 11.21 0.00 17.46
CA LEU A 5 12.44 0.16 16.68
C LEU A 5 12.12 -0.02 15.20
N ILE A 6 12.75 0.79 14.37
CA ILE A 6 12.71 0.62 12.92
C ILE A 6 13.65 -0.53 12.56
N VAL A 7 13.08 -1.64 12.09
CA VAL A 7 13.87 -2.82 11.70
C VAL A 7 13.96 -3.00 10.20
N VAL A 8 13.00 -2.45 9.45
CA VAL A 8 13.06 -2.33 7.99
C VAL A 8 13.13 -0.84 7.67
N TYR A 9 14.21 -0.41 7.04
CA TYR A 9 14.42 1.02 6.74
C TYR A 9 13.65 1.42 5.49
N HIS A 10 13.80 0.64 4.40
CA HIS A 10 13.04 0.87 3.19
C HIS A 10 12.80 -0.43 2.44
N VAL A 11 11.82 -0.40 1.54
CA VAL A 11 11.53 -1.45 0.56
C VAL A 11 11.62 -0.82 -0.83
N LEU A 12 12.29 -1.48 -1.77
CA LEU A 12 12.44 -1.00 -3.14
C LEU A 12 11.83 -2.01 -4.11
N PHE A 13 10.96 -1.53 -4.99
CA PHE A 13 10.43 -2.30 -6.12
C PHE A 13 11.07 -1.80 -7.42
N VAL A 14 11.58 -2.74 -8.21
CA VAL A 14 12.05 -2.45 -9.56
C VAL A 14 10.86 -2.46 -10.50
N VAL A 15 10.69 -1.40 -11.27
CA VAL A 15 9.55 -1.21 -12.17
C VAL A 15 10.01 -1.00 -13.62
N GLU A 16 9.16 -1.36 -14.58
CA GLU A 16 9.46 -1.18 -16.00
C GLU A 16 9.11 0.24 -16.49
N ASP A 17 7.86 0.65 -16.23
CA ASP A 17 7.36 1.98 -16.63
C ASP A 17 7.27 2.86 -15.38
N LEU A 18 8.32 3.66 -15.16
CA LEU A 18 8.38 4.51 -13.97
C LEU A 18 7.23 5.53 -13.94
N ALA A 19 6.89 6.13 -15.09
CA ALA A 19 5.83 7.14 -15.13
C ALA A 19 4.47 6.56 -14.73
N ALA A 20 4.12 5.38 -15.23
CA ALA A 20 2.88 4.71 -14.89
C ALA A 20 2.85 4.28 -13.41
N CYS A 21 3.94 3.72 -12.92
CA CYS A 21 4.04 3.31 -11.51
C CYS A 21 4.03 4.51 -10.57
N ARG A 22 4.65 5.60 -10.96
CA ARG A 22 4.61 6.86 -10.19
C ARG A 22 3.17 7.38 -10.06
N ARG A 23 2.40 7.37 -11.14
CA ARG A 23 0.98 7.78 -11.07
C ARG A 23 0.19 6.93 -10.09
N LEU A 24 0.39 5.61 -10.16
CA LEU A 24 -0.29 4.67 -9.28
C LEU A 24 0.09 4.90 -7.81
N TYR A 25 1.38 4.84 -7.50
CA TYR A 25 1.83 4.89 -6.11
C TYR A 25 1.65 6.27 -5.49
N THR A 26 1.85 7.35 -6.23
CA THR A 26 1.62 8.70 -5.71
C THR A 26 0.17 8.89 -5.30
N ALA A 27 -0.78 8.43 -6.13
CA ALA A 27 -2.20 8.54 -5.83
C ALA A 27 -2.63 7.61 -4.69
N ALA A 28 -2.18 6.35 -4.71
CA ALA A 28 -2.60 5.35 -3.74
C ALA A 28 -2.01 5.56 -2.36
N LEU A 29 -0.75 6.03 -2.27
CA LEU A 29 -0.07 6.17 -0.99
C LEU A 29 -0.39 7.49 -0.26
N ALA A 30 -0.90 8.51 -0.96
CA ALA A 30 -1.27 9.77 -0.31
C ALA A 30 -2.28 9.59 0.84
N PRO A 31 -3.37 8.81 0.67
CA PRO A 31 -4.31 8.58 1.77
C PRO A 31 -3.71 7.92 3.01
N VAL A 32 -2.67 7.09 2.85
CA VAL A 32 -2.01 6.46 4.00
C VAL A 32 -0.90 7.32 4.60
N GLY A 33 -0.72 8.55 4.07
CA GLY A 33 0.20 9.51 4.64
C GLY A 33 1.59 9.53 4.03
N PHE A 34 1.82 8.80 2.94
CA PHE A 34 3.10 8.80 2.23
C PHE A 34 3.04 9.77 1.05
N VAL A 35 4.07 10.58 0.93
CA VAL A 35 4.22 11.55 -0.16
C VAL A 35 5.54 11.31 -0.88
N GLU A 36 5.67 11.85 -2.09
CA GLU A 36 6.94 11.84 -2.81
C GLU A 36 7.97 12.67 -2.04
N LEU A 37 9.09 12.07 -1.69
CA LEU A 37 10.19 12.75 -0.99
C LEU A 37 11.33 13.11 -1.93
N HIS A 38 11.76 12.18 -2.77
CA HIS A 38 12.83 12.40 -3.74
C HIS A 38 12.38 11.87 -5.10
N VAL A 39 12.55 12.69 -6.13
CA VAL A 39 12.23 12.34 -7.52
C VAL A 39 13.50 12.45 -8.32
N GLN A 40 13.88 11.35 -8.97
CA GLN A 40 15.01 11.27 -9.87
C GLN A 40 14.54 10.73 -11.21
N ASP A 41 15.42 10.80 -12.23
CA ASP A 41 15.07 10.34 -13.59
C ASP A 41 14.71 8.84 -13.62
N ASP A 42 15.29 8.05 -12.72
CA ASP A 42 15.12 6.59 -12.68
C ASP A 42 14.40 6.08 -11.43
N GLY A 43 13.92 6.96 -10.55
CA GLY A 43 13.24 6.49 -9.35
C GLY A 43 12.52 7.58 -8.57
N VAL A 44 11.61 7.13 -7.70
CA VAL A 44 10.85 7.99 -6.80
C VAL A 44 10.81 7.32 -5.43
N SER A 45 11.06 8.08 -4.38
CA SER A 45 10.89 7.60 -3.01
C SER A 45 9.68 8.22 -2.36
N TYR A 46 9.05 7.44 -1.50
CA TYR A 46 7.85 7.80 -0.76
C TYR A 46 8.06 7.57 0.72
N GLY A 47 7.46 8.41 1.53
CA GLY A 47 7.47 8.22 2.96
C GLY A 47 6.78 9.35 3.69
N ALA A 48 6.88 9.27 5.02
CA ALA A 48 6.45 10.31 5.94
C ALA A 48 7.67 10.76 6.76
N ASP A 49 7.63 11.97 7.30
CA ASP A 49 8.67 12.50 8.20
C ASP A 49 10.10 12.40 7.62
N ASP A 50 10.25 12.65 6.32
CA ASP A 50 11.51 12.64 5.58
C ASP A 50 12.24 11.27 5.55
N LEU A 51 11.53 10.20 5.83
CA LEU A 51 12.08 8.84 5.74
C LEU A 51 11.65 8.19 4.42
N ASP A 52 12.61 7.70 3.65
CA ASP A 52 12.37 6.99 2.40
C ASP A 52 11.93 5.55 2.67
N ASP A 53 10.66 5.36 3.01
CA ASP A 53 10.14 4.05 3.41
C ASP A 53 9.88 3.12 2.24
N PHE A 54 9.47 3.67 1.10
CA PHE A 54 9.15 2.90 -0.08
C PHE A 54 9.72 3.58 -1.33
N ILE A 55 10.38 2.80 -2.19
CA ILE A 55 11.07 3.31 -3.38
C ILE A 55 10.63 2.51 -4.59
N ILE A 56 10.36 3.19 -5.70
CA ILE A 56 10.23 2.56 -7.01
C ILE A 56 11.39 3.03 -7.89
N ALA A 57 12.06 2.07 -8.53
CA ALA A 57 13.22 2.37 -9.38
C ALA A 57 13.07 1.62 -10.71
N GLN A 58 13.31 2.35 -11.82
CA GLN A 58 13.24 1.74 -13.15
C GLN A 58 14.42 0.80 -13.37
N GLY A 59 14.14 -0.38 -13.86
CA GLY A 59 15.18 -1.38 -14.08
C GLY A 59 14.63 -2.73 -14.52
N SER A 60 15.49 -3.74 -14.45
CA SER A 60 15.19 -5.10 -14.87
C SER A 60 16.07 -6.08 -14.10
N PRO A 61 15.56 -7.26 -13.70
CA PRO A 61 14.17 -7.69 -13.81
C PRO A 61 13.26 -6.90 -12.87
N VAL A 62 11.97 -6.79 -13.21
CA VAL A 62 11.00 -6.10 -12.37
C VAL A 62 10.64 -6.92 -11.14
N THR A 63 10.30 -6.22 -10.06
CA THR A 63 9.76 -6.87 -8.86
C THR A 63 8.35 -7.38 -9.16
N SER A 64 8.11 -8.66 -8.91
CA SER A 64 6.81 -9.28 -9.07
C SER A 64 6.57 -10.30 -7.97
N ALA A 65 5.30 -10.63 -7.72
CA ALA A 65 4.89 -11.58 -6.68
C ALA A 65 5.35 -11.18 -5.25
N ALA A 66 5.70 -9.91 -5.03
CA ALA A 66 5.97 -9.39 -3.70
C ALA A 66 4.65 -9.00 -3.02
N HIS A 67 4.69 -8.89 -1.70
CA HIS A 67 3.56 -8.39 -0.90
C HIS A 67 4.08 -7.34 0.07
N VAL A 68 3.51 -6.15 0.02
CA VAL A 68 3.80 -5.07 0.95
C VAL A 68 2.49 -4.53 1.52
N ALA A 69 2.44 -4.32 2.83
CA ALA A 69 1.29 -3.76 3.51
C ALA A 69 1.66 -2.41 4.13
N PHE A 70 0.89 -1.39 3.83
CA PHE A 70 1.04 -0.06 4.39
C PHE A 70 0.03 0.14 5.51
N ASP A 71 0.51 0.63 6.64
CA ASP A 71 -0.34 0.93 7.78
C ASP A 71 -1.15 2.20 7.50
N ALA A 72 -2.47 2.10 7.61
CA ALA A 72 -3.38 3.20 7.36
C ALA A 72 -3.88 3.81 8.67
N PRO A 73 -4.06 5.14 8.74
CA PRO A 73 -4.49 5.79 9.97
C PRO A 73 -5.96 5.57 10.32
N GLY A 74 -6.76 5.04 9.39
CA GLY A 74 -8.17 4.78 9.63
C GLY A 74 -8.81 4.07 8.47
N ARG A 75 -10.07 3.72 8.64
CA ARG A 75 -10.88 3.03 7.65
C ARG A 75 -10.99 3.83 6.34
N ASP A 76 -11.23 5.14 6.44
CA ASP A 76 -11.39 5.98 5.26
C ASP A 76 -10.13 6.03 4.41
N ALA A 77 -8.97 5.96 5.04
CA ALA A 77 -7.69 5.92 4.33
C ALA A 77 -7.53 4.63 3.53
N VAL A 78 -7.98 3.48 4.06
CA VAL A 78 -7.98 2.21 3.34
C VAL A 78 -8.87 2.30 2.11
N ASP A 79 -10.09 2.82 2.27
CA ASP A 79 -11.03 2.98 1.16
C ASP A 79 -10.48 3.91 0.08
N ALA A 80 -9.89 5.04 0.49
CA ALA A 80 -9.30 6.01 -0.43
C ALA A 80 -8.08 5.44 -1.17
N PHE A 81 -7.24 4.67 -0.47
CA PHE A 81 -6.13 3.95 -1.10
C PHE A 81 -6.64 3.04 -2.23
N PHE A 82 -7.66 2.24 -1.94
CA PHE A 82 -8.21 1.30 -2.90
C PHE A 82 -8.78 2.02 -4.13
N GLU A 83 -9.60 3.02 -3.93
CA GLU A 83 -10.21 3.81 -5.02
C GLU A 83 -9.15 4.47 -5.89
N ALA A 84 -8.15 5.10 -5.28
CA ALA A 84 -7.07 5.75 -6.00
C ALA A 84 -6.22 4.77 -6.79
N ALA A 85 -5.91 3.60 -6.21
CA ALA A 85 -5.14 2.57 -6.87
C ALA A 85 -5.86 2.03 -8.11
N ILE A 86 -7.14 1.70 -8.00
CA ILE A 86 -7.93 1.21 -9.13
C ILE A 86 -8.05 2.26 -10.22
N ALA A 87 -8.26 3.53 -9.84
CA ALA A 87 -8.34 4.63 -10.80
C ALA A 87 -7.03 4.86 -11.57
N ASN A 88 -5.90 4.37 -11.05
CA ASN A 88 -4.57 4.58 -11.63
C ASN A 88 -3.92 3.29 -12.14
N GLY A 89 -4.71 2.28 -12.47
CA GLY A 89 -4.24 1.10 -13.22
C GLY A 89 -4.05 -0.18 -12.42
N ALA A 90 -4.19 -0.15 -11.09
CA ALA A 90 -4.17 -1.36 -10.29
C ALA A 90 -5.45 -2.19 -10.53
N THR A 91 -5.37 -3.48 -10.26
CA THR A 91 -6.53 -4.36 -10.33
C THR A 91 -6.92 -4.85 -8.93
N VAL A 92 -8.18 -5.25 -8.78
CA VAL A 92 -8.71 -5.71 -7.49
C VAL A 92 -8.08 -7.05 -7.14
N ARG A 93 -7.55 -7.15 -5.90
CA ARG A 93 -7.11 -8.41 -5.32
C ARG A 93 -7.95 -8.77 -4.10
N GLY A 94 -8.28 -7.81 -3.26
CA GLY A 94 -9.19 -7.98 -2.15
C GLY A 94 -9.86 -6.66 -1.83
N GLU A 95 -11.20 -6.63 -1.90
CA GLU A 95 -11.95 -5.40 -1.70
C GLU A 95 -11.90 -4.92 -0.25
N PRO A 96 -12.09 -3.61 0.00
CA PRO A 96 -12.13 -3.09 1.35
C PRO A 96 -13.14 -3.79 2.23
N GLY A 97 -12.74 -4.13 3.44
CA GLY A 97 -13.60 -4.79 4.41
C GLY A 97 -12.81 -5.34 5.58
N VAL A 98 -13.51 -6.02 6.47
CA VAL A 98 -12.90 -6.72 7.60
C VAL A 98 -12.51 -8.12 7.14
N TRP A 99 -11.23 -8.42 7.17
CA TRP A 99 -10.68 -9.72 6.76
C TRP A 99 -10.60 -10.62 8.00
N THR A 100 -11.67 -11.38 8.21
CA THR A 100 -11.95 -12.08 9.46
C THR A 100 -10.93 -13.17 9.81
N GLN A 101 -10.21 -13.72 8.81
CA GLN A 101 -9.16 -14.70 9.08
C GLN A 101 -7.97 -14.09 9.82
N TYR A 102 -7.78 -12.78 9.75
CA TYR A 102 -6.72 -12.10 10.49
C TYR A 102 -7.22 -11.60 11.85
N SER A 103 -8.32 -10.86 11.85
CA SER A 103 -9.02 -10.48 13.08
C SER A 103 -10.29 -9.69 12.75
N ASP A 104 -11.15 -9.46 13.74
CA ASP A 104 -12.33 -8.60 13.59
C ASP A 104 -11.97 -7.10 13.60
N ARG A 105 -10.70 -6.77 13.80
CA ARG A 105 -10.14 -5.41 13.76
C ARG A 105 -9.29 -5.14 12.52
N TYR A 106 -9.17 -6.10 11.64
CA TYR A 106 -8.31 -6.02 10.46
C TYR A 106 -9.11 -5.50 9.27
N TYR A 107 -9.13 -4.17 9.11
CA TYR A 107 -9.80 -3.54 7.98
C TYR A 107 -8.77 -3.23 6.90
N ALA A 108 -8.88 -3.88 5.75
CA ALA A 108 -7.85 -3.81 4.72
C ALA A 108 -8.43 -3.88 3.32
N ALA A 109 -7.63 -3.45 2.36
CA ALA A 109 -7.86 -3.63 0.94
C ALA A 109 -6.55 -4.05 0.27
N PHE A 110 -6.66 -4.81 -0.80
CA PHE A 110 -5.53 -5.39 -1.52
C PHE A 110 -5.70 -5.12 -3.01
N VAL A 111 -4.65 -4.67 -3.65
CA VAL A 111 -4.64 -4.48 -5.10
C VAL A 111 -3.42 -5.18 -5.69
N ASN A 112 -3.51 -5.50 -6.99
CA ASN A 112 -2.33 -5.87 -7.76
C ASN A 112 -1.79 -4.62 -8.43
N ASP A 113 -0.50 -4.35 -8.27
CA ASP A 113 0.13 -3.27 -9.00
C ASP A 113 0.35 -3.66 -10.47
N LEU A 114 1.06 -2.83 -11.24
CA LEU A 114 1.24 -3.05 -12.67
C LEU A 114 2.11 -4.27 -13.00
N HIS A 115 2.80 -4.84 -12.01
CA HIS A 115 3.70 -5.99 -12.19
C HIS A 115 3.23 -7.23 -11.39
N GLY A 116 2.01 -7.20 -10.84
CA GLY A 116 1.45 -8.33 -10.10
C GLY A 116 1.89 -8.41 -8.65
N ASN A 117 2.41 -7.34 -8.08
CA ASN A 117 2.70 -7.30 -6.66
C ASN A 117 1.41 -7.06 -5.86
N ASN A 118 1.30 -7.72 -4.71
CA ASN A 118 0.20 -7.52 -3.78
C ASN A 118 0.50 -6.30 -2.91
N VAL A 119 -0.25 -5.22 -3.12
CA VAL A 119 -0.11 -3.98 -2.35
C VAL A 119 -1.35 -3.80 -1.49
N GLU A 120 -1.13 -3.70 -0.21
CA GLU A 120 -2.18 -3.69 0.80
C GLU A 120 -2.14 -2.38 1.59
N ALA A 121 -3.31 -1.85 1.93
CA ALA A 121 -3.46 -0.88 3.01
C ALA A 121 -4.27 -1.53 4.11
N VAL A 122 -3.82 -1.41 5.36
CA VAL A 122 -4.48 -2.04 6.49
C VAL A 122 -4.62 -1.06 7.66
N TRP A 123 -5.79 -1.04 8.24
CA TRP A 123 -6.06 -0.34 9.49
C TRP A 123 -6.33 -1.37 10.58
N HIS A 124 -5.50 -1.36 11.61
CA HIS A 124 -5.72 -2.15 12.81
C HIS A 124 -6.60 -1.33 13.75
N ALA A 125 -7.91 -1.62 13.73
CA ALA A 125 -8.85 -0.87 14.54
C ALA A 125 -8.64 -1.12 16.03
N PRO A 126 -8.92 -0.12 16.90
CA PRO A 126 -8.82 -0.32 18.35
C PRO A 126 -9.87 -1.27 18.90
N GLU A 127 -10.97 -1.44 18.16
CA GLU A 127 -12.11 -2.32 18.52
C GLU A 127 -12.59 -3.05 17.26
N ALA A 128 -13.43 -4.06 17.45
CA ALA A 128 -14.07 -4.77 16.35
C ALA A 128 -14.80 -3.77 15.44
N VAL A 129 -14.58 -3.89 14.13
CA VAL A 129 -15.17 -2.97 13.14
C VAL A 129 -16.60 -3.43 12.85
N ALA A 130 -17.56 -2.55 13.14
CA ALA A 130 -18.97 -2.76 12.82
C ALA A 130 -19.32 -2.09 11.47
N ASP A 131 -20.44 -2.49 10.89
CA ASP A 131 -21.01 -1.89 9.67
C ASP A 131 -20.03 -1.88 8.49
N ALA A 132 -19.23 -2.93 8.37
CA ALA A 132 -18.30 -3.11 7.28
C ALA A 132 -18.51 -4.46 6.61
N PRO A 133 -18.24 -4.59 5.31
CA PRO A 133 -18.26 -5.89 4.66
C PRO A 133 -17.28 -6.86 5.33
N LEU A 134 -17.75 -8.09 5.53
CA LEU A 134 -16.87 -9.16 6.02
C LEU A 134 -16.26 -9.85 4.80
N ARG A 135 -14.95 -10.07 4.86
CA ARG A 135 -14.20 -10.70 3.78
C ARG A 135 -13.51 -11.96 4.31
N SER A 136 -13.31 -12.91 3.44
CA SER A 136 -12.56 -14.13 3.73
C SER A 136 -11.86 -14.60 2.46
N GLY A 137 -10.94 -15.55 2.63
CA GLY A 137 -10.14 -16.06 1.53
C GLY A 137 -8.70 -15.56 1.60
N VAL A 138 -7.93 -15.83 0.55
CA VAL A 138 -6.53 -15.42 0.46
C VAL A 138 -6.41 -14.34 -0.60
N PRO A 139 -6.31 -13.08 -0.18
CA PRO A 139 -6.10 -11.99 -1.13
C PRO A 139 -4.71 -12.00 -1.75
#